data_6f00467048b442d2ddc19347e585b643
#
_entry.id   6f00467048b442d2ddc19347e585b643
#
_cell.length_a   1.000
_cell.length_b   1.000
_cell.length_c   1.000
_cell.angle_alpha   90.00
_cell.angle_beta   90.00
_cell.angle_gamma   90.00
#
_symmetry.space_group_name_H-M   'P 1'
#
loop_
_entity.id
_entity.type
_entity.pdbx_description
1 polymer ?
#
loop_
_entity_poly.entity_id
_entity_poly.type
_entity_poly.pdbx_seq_one_letter_code
_entity_poly.pdbx_strand_id
1 'polypeptide(L)'
;LVPVLLRMEQAGVRIDTAVLGAMSSRLAIEIDDLAERIYAESGHRFNINSPKQLGDVLFNKMLLPKPMKYGKGKVVSTAQDVLEELAEHHAVPALVLEYRQLAKLKSTYLDSLPQLTDAEGRVHTTFNQVGTATGRLSSINPNLQNIPVRTAVGREIRAAFVAAPGNVLMSADYSQIELRLMAHFSQDPLLLKAYRTGQDIHTLTAAEVFGVDAATMDKETRNRAKAVNFGIVYGISPFGLAAQLGIDQKTAKQYIETYFERYAGVRRFIDETLERVRRDQSVRTQFGRVRPIPDIQSRNPNMR
;
A
#
# COMPACT_ATOMS: atom_id res chain seq x y z
N LEU A 1 -4.09 -22.50 -14.39
CA LEU A 1 -3.35 -21.80 -13.35
C LEU A 1 -2.73 -22.77 -12.32
N VAL A 2 -3.49 -23.76 -11.80
CA VAL A 2 -3.01 -24.70 -10.76
C VAL A 2 -1.66 -25.36 -11.10
N PRO A 3 -1.43 -25.97 -12.30
CA PRO A 3 -0.13 -26.59 -12.61
C PRO A 3 1.03 -25.57 -12.66
N VAL A 4 0.73 -24.31 -12.98
CA VAL A 4 1.76 -23.25 -12.99
C VAL A 4 2.14 -22.88 -11.56
N LEU A 5 1.14 -22.65 -10.69
CA LEU A 5 1.39 -22.32 -9.29
C LEU A 5 2.10 -23.46 -8.56
N LEU A 6 1.71 -24.70 -8.81
CA LEU A 6 2.39 -25.87 -8.24
C LEU A 6 3.89 -25.89 -8.59
N ARG A 7 4.24 -25.63 -9.86
CA ARG A 7 5.65 -25.55 -10.29
C ARG A 7 6.38 -24.36 -9.62
N MET A 8 5.72 -23.23 -9.45
CA MET A 8 6.29 -22.06 -8.76
C MET A 8 6.55 -22.36 -7.29
N GLU A 9 5.60 -22.99 -6.60
CA GLU A 9 5.75 -23.39 -5.20
C GLU A 9 6.85 -24.44 -5.03
N GLN A 10 6.93 -25.45 -5.91
CA GLN A 10 8.00 -26.45 -5.91
C GLN A 10 9.37 -25.85 -6.23
N ALA A 11 9.44 -24.90 -7.16
CA ALA A 11 10.70 -24.24 -7.50
C ALA A 11 11.24 -23.37 -6.38
N GLY A 12 10.35 -22.69 -5.65
CA GLY A 12 10.73 -21.72 -4.63
C GLY A 12 11.60 -20.58 -5.18
N VAL A 13 12.10 -19.74 -4.28
CA VAL A 13 13.04 -18.67 -4.61
C VAL A 13 14.25 -18.72 -3.69
N ARG A 14 15.45 -18.60 -4.25
CA ARG A 14 16.70 -18.66 -3.48
C ARG A 14 16.93 -17.35 -2.75
N ILE A 15 17.42 -17.45 -1.50
CA ILE A 15 17.80 -16.28 -0.70
C ILE A 15 19.24 -16.42 -0.20
N ASP A 16 19.90 -15.29 -0.03
CA ASP A 16 21.19 -15.17 0.63
C ASP A 16 20.96 -14.96 2.14
N THR A 17 21.05 -16.06 2.89
CA THR A 17 20.85 -16.06 4.34
C THR A 17 21.95 -15.31 5.10
N ALA A 18 23.17 -15.22 4.54
CA ALA A 18 24.27 -14.48 5.16
C ALA A 18 24.01 -12.96 5.11
N VAL A 19 23.51 -12.47 3.98
CA VAL A 19 23.09 -11.07 3.84
C VAL A 19 21.97 -10.74 4.84
N LEU A 20 20.93 -11.58 4.92
CA LEU A 20 19.82 -11.37 5.86
C LEU A 20 20.29 -11.41 7.33
N GLY A 21 21.22 -12.31 7.68
CA GLY A 21 21.81 -12.41 9.02
C GLY A 21 22.62 -11.17 9.40
N ALA A 22 23.44 -10.66 8.48
CA ALA A 22 24.19 -9.43 8.70
C ALA A 22 23.26 -8.21 8.89
N MET A 23 22.20 -8.13 8.07
CA MET A 23 21.16 -7.08 8.21
C MET A 23 20.43 -7.21 9.55
N SER A 24 20.07 -8.43 9.97
CA SER A 24 19.38 -8.66 11.25
C SER A 24 20.22 -8.16 12.42
N SER A 25 21.52 -8.42 12.43
CA SER A 25 22.44 -7.95 13.47
C SER A 25 22.56 -6.43 13.49
N ARG A 26 22.66 -5.79 12.32
CA ARG A 26 22.69 -4.33 12.21
C ARG A 26 21.38 -3.69 12.71
N LEU A 27 20.23 -4.20 12.25
CA LEU A 27 18.95 -3.67 12.68
C LEU A 27 18.66 -3.88 14.16
N ALA A 28 19.21 -4.94 14.78
CA ALA A 28 19.10 -5.12 16.22
C ALA A 28 19.73 -3.93 16.98
N ILE A 29 20.91 -3.50 16.58
CA ILE A 29 21.59 -2.34 17.18
C ILE A 29 20.75 -1.05 16.97
N GLU A 30 20.28 -0.82 15.74
CA GLU A 30 19.46 0.36 15.43
C GLU A 30 18.14 0.38 16.24
N ILE A 31 17.51 -0.78 16.43
CA ILE A 31 16.27 -0.92 17.22
C ILE A 31 16.55 -0.65 18.72
N ASP A 32 17.68 -1.16 19.24
CA ASP A 32 18.07 -0.91 20.63
C ASP A 32 18.40 0.57 20.86
N ASP A 33 19.09 1.22 19.94
CA ASP A 33 19.38 2.66 19.99
C ASP A 33 18.08 3.50 19.93
N LEU A 34 17.13 3.12 19.07
CA LEU A 34 15.82 3.76 19.04
C LEU A 34 15.05 3.57 20.34
N ALA A 35 15.11 2.40 20.95
CA ALA A 35 14.46 2.14 22.23
C ALA A 35 15.04 3.04 23.35
N GLU A 36 16.37 3.17 23.44
CA GLU A 36 17.01 4.07 24.42
C GLU A 36 16.64 5.54 24.18
N ARG A 37 16.58 5.97 22.93
CA ARG A 37 16.10 7.34 22.59
C ARG A 37 14.65 7.54 23.00
N ILE A 38 13.75 6.57 22.75
CA ILE A 38 12.36 6.62 23.18
C ILE A 38 12.26 6.75 24.70
N TYR A 39 13.05 5.98 25.44
CA TYR A 39 13.09 6.06 26.92
C TYR A 39 13.65 7.39 27.42
N ALA A 40 14.69 7.90 26.81
CA ALA A 40 15.27 9.19 27.18
C ALA A 40 14.27 10.33 26.94
N GLU A 41 13.68 10.39 25.74
CA GLU A 41 12.73 11.44 25.35
C GLU A 41 11.39 11.36 26.12
N SER A 42 10.94 10.18 26.46
CA SER A 42 9.70 10.00 27.25
C SER A 42 9.91 10.12 28.77
N GLY A 43 11.15 10.06 29.23
CA GLY A 43 11.50 10.01 30.66
C GLY A 43 11.09 8.69 31.34
N HIS A 44 10.70 7.66 30.61
CA HIS A 44 10.15 6.43 31.14
C HIS A 44 10.64 5.18 30.41
N ARG A 45 10.95 4.11 31.14
CA ARG A 45 11.16 2.79 30.58
C ARG A 45 9.86 1.99 30.61
N PHE A 46 9.47 1.41 29.48
CA PHE A 46 8.24 0.64 29.31
C PHE A 46 8.38 -0.33 28.12
N ASN A 47 7.46 -1.27 27.97
CA ASN A 47 7.41 -2.12 26.79
C ASN A 47 6.81 -1.36 25.59
N ILE A 48 7.65 -0.91 24.65
CA ILE A 48 7.25 -0.16 23.44
C ILE A 48 6.29 -0.97 22.57
N ASN A 49 6.40 -2.31 22.58
CA ASN A 49 5.53 -3.21 21.85
C ASN A 49 4.17 -3.45 22.53
N SER A 50 3.96 -2.94 23.76
CA SER A 50 2.69 -3.01 24.44
C SER A 50 1.85 -1.77 24.15
N PRO A 51 0.73 -1.86 23.38
CA PRO A 51 -0.14 -0.73 23.09
C PRO A 51 -0.67 -0.06 24.36
N LYS A 52 -0.91 -0.86 25.42
CA LYS A 52 -1.39 -0.38 26.71
C LYS A 52 -0.35 0.49 27.42
N GLN A 53 0.90 0.01 27.51
CA GLN A 53 1.96 0.76 28.19
C GLN A 53 2.37 2.00 27.38
N LEU A 54 2.47 1.87 26.06
CA LEU A 54 2.73 3.02 25.19
C LEU A 54 1.63 4.06 25.31
N GLY A 55 0.36 3.66 25.28
CA GLY A 55 -0.76 4.60 25.45
C GLY A 55 -0.74 5.29 26.81
N ASP A 56 -0.40 4.58 27.90
CA ASP A 56 -0.24 5.17 29.23
C ASP A 56 0.87 6.23 29.24
N VAL A 57 2.02 5.93 28.65
CA VAL A 57 3.15 6.89 28.55
C VAL A 57 2.75 8.12 27.75
N LEU A 58 2.23 7.95 26.53
CA LEU A 58 1.90 9.07 25.64
C LEU A 58 0.80 9.98 26.21
N PHE A 59 -0.29 9.38 26.76
CA PHE A 59 -1.50 10.14 27.08
C PHE A 59 -1.68 10.48 28.55
N ASN A 60 -1.08 9.71 29.47
CA ASN A 60 -1.21 9.96 30.91
C ASN A 60 0.05 10.54 31.55
N LYS A 61 1.24 10.18 31.06
CA LYS A 61 2.51 10.67 31.60
C LYS A 61 3.04 11.87 30.83
N MET A 62 3.10 11.79 29.49
CA MET A 62 3.54 12.88 28.63
C MET A 62 2.43 13.88 28.30
N LEU A 63 1.17 13.55 28.62
CA LEU A 63 0.00 14.41 28.40
C LEU A 63 -0.19 14.88 26.96
N LEU A 64 0.20 14.07 25.99
CA LEU A 64 -0.01 14.40 24.57
C LEU A 64 -1.50 14.48 24.24
N PRO A 65 -1.89 15.30 23.23
CA PRO A 65 -3.28 15.48 22.87
C PRO A 65 -3.91 14.15 22.45
N LYS A 66 -5.12 13.87 22.98
CA LYS A 66 -5.85 12.66 22.61
C LYS A 66 -6.58 12.90 21.29
N PRO A 67 -6.41 12.02 20.29
CA PRO A 67 -7.07 12.17 18.99
C PRO A 67 -8.59 12.21 19.14
N MET A 68 -9.26 13.12 18.43
CA MET A 68 -10.72 13.32 18.52
C MET A 68 -11.55 12.09 18.08
N LYS A 69 -10.99 11.18 17.32
CA LYS A 69 -11.67 9.98 16.78
C LYS A 69 -12.06 8.93 17.83
N TYR A 70 -11.45 8.96 19.01
CA TYR A 70 -11.67 7.93 20.03
C TYR A 70 -12.44 8.53 21.20
N GLY A 71 -13.77 8.38 21.12
CA GLY A 71 -14.73 8.94 22.07
C GLY A 71 -14.59 8.41 23.49
N LYS A 72 -15.27 9.09 24.39
CA LYS A 72 -15.32 8.95 25.84
C LYS A 72 -15.25 7.49 26.32
N GLY A 73 -14.22 7.17 27.12
CA GLY A 73 -14.17 5.96 27.94
C GLY A 73 -13.45 4.73 27.34
N LYS A 74 -12.86 4.79 26.15
CA LYS A 74 -12.08 3.69 25.58
C LYS A 74 -10.58 3.94 25.67
N VAL A 75 -9.80 2.87 25.79
CA VAL A 75 -8.33 2.91 25.70
C VAL A 75 -7.96 3.64 24.40
N VAL A 76 -7.16 4.70 24.51
CA VAL A 76 -6.74 5.48 23.35
C VAL A 76 -5.84 4.62 22.48
N SER A 77 -6.15 4.54 21.20
CA SER A 77 -5.38 3.75 20.23
C SER A 77 -3.96 4.31 20.06
N THR A 78 -3.00 3.41 19.87
CA THR A 78 -1.64 3.73 19.43
C THR A 78 -1.39 3.18 18.03
N ALA A 79 -2.43 3.15 17.18
CA ALA A 79 -2.33 2.75 15.79
C ALA A 79 -1.49 3.75 15.00
N GLN A 80 -1.09 3.36 13.81
CA GLN A 80 -0.16 4.12 12.99
C GLN A 80 -0.68 5.53 12.70
N ASP A 81 -1.94 5.68 12.29
CA ASP A 81 -2.58 6.96 12.00
C ASP A 81 -2.58 7.92 13.20
N VAL A 82 -2.77 7.38 14.40
CA VAL A 82 -2.72 8.15 15.65
C VAL A 82 -1.29 8.62 15.96
N LEU A 83 -0.31 7.74 15.79
CA LEU A 83 1.08 8.10 16.03
C LEU A 83 1.62 9.09 14.99
N GLU A 84 1.17 9.00 13.74
CA GLU A 84 1.50 9.97 12.68
C GLU A 84 0.96 11.38 13.02
N GLU A 85 -0.30 11.49 13.49
CA GLU A 85 -0.87 12.74 13.97
C GLU A 85 -0.09 13.30 15.17
N LEU A 86 0.28 12.46 16.13
CA LEU A 86 1.03 12.87 17.32
C LEU A 86 2.49 13.22 17.03
N ALA A 87 3.07 12.72 15.95
CA ALA A 87 4.44 13.03 15.54
C ALA A 87 4.64 14.52 15.16
N GLU A 88 3.55 15.21 14.81
CA GLU A 88 3.56 16.67 14.60
C GLU A 88 3.77 17.45 15.90
N HIS A 89 3.47 16.84 17.05
CA HIS A 89 3.50 17.49 18.36
C HIS A 89 4.70 17.10 19.24
N HIS A 90 5.26 15.89 19.04
CA HIS A 90 6.37 15.40 19.85
C HIS A 90 7.21 14.37 19.10
N ALA A 91 8.52 14.26 19.45
CA ALA A 91 9.44 13.32 18.79
C ALA A 91 9.15 11.83 19.09
N VAL A 92 8.66 11.51 20.29
CA VAL A 92 8.44 10.11 20.73
C VAL A 92 7.54 9.32 19.79
N PRO A 93 6.36 9.81 19.32
CA PRO A 93 5.54 9.08 18.36
C PRO A 93 6.26 8.75 17.06
N ALA A 94 7.07 9.68 16.52
CA ALA A 94 7.86 9.44 15.30
C ALA A 94 8.91 8.33 15.54
N LEU A 95 9.63 8.36 16.65
CA LEU A 95 10.59 7.34 17.03
C LEU A 95 9.92 5.98 17.23
N VAL A 96 8.72 5.93 17.79
CA VAL A 96 7.94 4.68 17.96
C VAL A 96 7.51 4.11 16.60
N LEU A 97 7.12 4.96 15.65
CA LEU A 97 6.81 4.52 14.27
C LEU A 97 8.01 3.89 13.60
N GLU A 98 9.18 4.52 13.71
CA GLU A 98 10.45 4.01 13.17
C GLU A 98 10.84 2.69 13.83
N TYR A 99 10.83 2.63 15.17
CA TYR A 99 11.07 1.42 15.94
C TYR A 99 10.16 0.26 15.49
N ARG A 100 8.85 0.49 15.40
CA ARG A 100 7.89 -0.53 14.97
C ARG A 100 8.13 -1.00 13.56
N GLN A 101 8.48 -0.10 12.65
CA GLN A 101 8.79 -0.44 11.27
C GLN A 101 10.01 -1.35 11.18
N LEU A 102 11.12 -0.99 11.82
CA LEU A 102 12.34 -1.79 11.82
C LEU A 102 12.14 -3.14 12.53
N ALA A 103 11.52 -3.14 13.70
CA ALA A 103 11.22 -4.36 14.45
C ALA A 103 10.34 -5.34 13.65
N LYS A 104 9.33 -4.83 12.94
CA LYS A 104 8.49 -5.64 12.05
C LYS A 104 9.27 -6.21 10.88
N LEU A 105 10.11 -5.42 10.22
CA LEU A 105 10.94 -5.90 9.11
C LEU A 105 11.94 -6.97 9.55
N LYS A 106 12.59 -6.74 10.70
CA LYS A 106 13.52 -7.69 11.28
C LYS A 106 12.82 -9.01 11.58
N SER A 107 11.76 -9.01 12.38
CA SER A 107 11.09 -10.24 12.80
C SER A 107 10.40 -10.97 11.63
N THR A 108 9.79 -10.25 10.69
CA THR A 108 9.00 -10.85 9.60
C THR A 108 9.90 -11.42 8.49
N TYR A 109 11.02 -10.77 8.19
CA TYR A 109 11.84 -11.14 7.04
C TYR A 109 13.25 -11.59 7.44
N LEU A 110 13.99 -10.80 8.22
CA LEU A 110 15.39 -11.07 8.47
C LEU A 110 15.61 -12.28 9.37
N ASP A 111 14.80 -12.44 10.39
CA ASP A 111 14.89 -13.56 11.33
C ASP A 111 14.12 -14.79 10.84
N SER A 112 12.99 -14.59 10.17
CA SER A 112 12.09 -15.67 9.78
C SER A 112 12.50 -16.36 8.48
N LEU A 113 12.82 -15.59 7.40
CA LEU A 113 13.09 -16.19 6.09
C LEU A 113 14.26 -17.19 6.09
N PRO A 114 15.40 -16.92 6.77
CA PRO A 114 16.50 -17.90 6.83
C PRO A 114 16.10 -19.26 7.42
N GLN A 115 15.12 -19.26 8.33
CA GLN A 115 14.65 -20.49 8.98
C GLN A 115 13.68 -21.31 8.12
N LEU A 116 13.18 -20.72 7.03
CA LEU A 116 12.23 -21.33 6.11
C LEU A 116 12.90 -21.86 4.83
N THR A 117 14.24 -21.81 4.76
CA THR A 117 14.97 -22.32 3.59
C THR A 117 15.07 -23.83 3.62
N ASP A 118 15.00 -24.44 2.44
CA ASP A 118 15.38 -25.82 2.20
C ASP A 118 16.92 -26.00 2.15
N ALA A 119 17.38 -27.21 1.83
CA ALA A 119 18.79 -27.55 1.72
C ALA A 119 19.53 -26.79 0.60
N GLU A 120 18.81 -26.33 -0.42
CA GLU A 120 19.32 -25.55 -1.54
C GLU A 120 19.27 -24.02 -1.29
N GLY A 121 18.83 -23.60 -0.09
CA GLY A 121 18.68 -22.20 0.30
C GLY A 121 17.48 -21.52 -0.36
N ARG A 122 16.41 -22.27 -0.65
CA ARG A 122 15.19 -21.77 -1.27
C ARG A 122 14.05 -21.68 -0.28
N VAL A 123 13.25 -20.63 -0.42
CA VAL A 123 12.01 -20.42 0.32
C VAL A 123 10.83 -20.76 -0.58
N HIS A 124 9.90 -21.53 -0.07
CA HIS A 124 8.70 -21.98 -0.77
C HIS A 124 7.48 -21.35 -0.14
N THR A 125 6.89 -20.39 -0.85
CA THR A 125 5.59 -19.80 -0.46
C THR A 125 4.45 -20.63 -0.98
N THR A 126 3.27 -20.50 -0.38
CA THR A 126 2.02 -21.04 -0.91
C THR A 126 1.20 -19.93 -1.55
N PHE A 127 0.71 -20.14 -2.78
CA PHE A 127 -0.16 -19.18 -3.47
C PHE A 127 -1.63 -19.50 -3.24
N ASN A 128 -2.33 -18.63 -2.53
CA ASN A 128 -3.76 -18.78 -2.29
C ASN A 128 -4.56 -18.07 -3.39
N GLN A 129 -5.37 -18.83 -4.13
CA GLN A 129 -6.18 -18.36 -5.26
C GLN A 129 -7.53 -17.75 -4.83
N VAL A 130 -7.97 -18.02 -3.60
CA VAL A 130 -9.29 -17.62 -3.08
C VAL A 130 -9.19 -16.69 -1.86
N GLY A 131 -7.98 -16.32 -1.45
CA GLY A 131 -7.73 -15.52 -0.25
C GLY A 131 -8.06 -14.03 -0.38
N THR A 132 -8.35 -13.53 -1.59
CA THR A 132 -8.64 -12.10 -1.80
C THR A 132 -10.03 -11.90 -2.42
N ALA A 133 -10.72 -10.85 -1.98
CA ALA A 133 -12.03 -10.50 -2.53
C ALA A 133 -11.97 -10.09 -4.02
N THR A 134 -10.82 -9.65 -4.51
CA THR A 134 -10.62 -9.19 -5.90
C THR A 134 -10.26 -10.31 -6.86
N GLY A 135 -9.93 -11.51 -6.35
CA GLY A 135 -9.43 -12.62 -7.16
C GLY A 135 -7.95 -12.53 -7.50
N ARG A 136 -7.20 -11.60 -6.91
CA ARG A 136 -5.73 -11.62 -6.95
C ARG A 136 -5.21 -12.82 -6.18
N LEU A 137 -4.04 -13.32 -6.56
CA LEU A 137 -3.32 -14.30 -5.74
C LEU A 137 -2.80 -13.61 -4.47
N SER A 138 -2.76 -14.35 -3.37
CA SER A 138 -2.00 -13.96 -2.18
C SER A 138 -0.92 -15.00 -1.90
N SER A 139 0.18 -14.55 -1.30
CA SER A 139 1.31 -15.38 -0.91
C SER A 139 1.27 -15.56 0.61
N ILE A 140 1.35 -16.81 1.08
CA ILE A 140 1.31 -17.15 2.51
C ILE A 140 2.38 -18.18 2.83
N ASN A 141 2.85 -18.18 4.07
CA ASN A 141 3.78 -19.17 4.63
C ASN A 141 5.09 -19.38 3.82
N PRO A 142 5.91 -18.33 3.62
CA PRO A 142 5.78 -16.94 4.06
C PRO A 142 5.05 -16.04 3.07
N ASN A 143 4.57 -14.86 3.54
CA ASN A 143 4.06 -13.84 2.65
C ASN A 143 5.21 -13.04 2.02
N LEU A 144 5.52 -13.31 0.76
CA LEU A 144 6.57 -12.64 -0.01
C LEU A 144 6.08 -11.40 -0.76
N GLN A 145 4.77 -11.16 -0.83
CA GLN A 145 4.19 -10.01 -1.53
C GLN A 145 4.27 -8.69 -0.74
N ASN A 146 4.49 -8.78 0.58
CA ASN A 146 4.51 -7.60 1.46
C ASN A 146 5.93 -7.08 1.75
N ILE A 147 6.95 -7.56 1.05
CA ILE A 147 8.32 -7.05 1.20
C ILE A 147 8.35 -5.60 0.69
N PRO A 148 8.76 -4.61 1.51
CA PRO A 148 8.74 -3.22 1.11
C PRO A 148 9.62 -2.95 -0.12
N VAL A 149 9.15 -2.07 -1.00
CA VAL A 149 9.85 -1.71 -2.26
C VAL A 149 10.50 -0.33 -2.16
N ARG A 150 9.89 0.59 -1.37
CA ARG A 150 10.27 2.00 -1.38
C ARG A 150 11.35 2.37 -0.37
N THR A 151 11.39 1.69 0.78
CA THR A 151 12.39 1.97 1.84
C THR A 151 13.76 1.42 1.49
N ALA A 152 14.82 2.03 2.05
CA ALA A 152 16.20 1.54 1.87
C ALA A 152 16.35 0.10 2.39
N VAL A 153 15.90 -0.16 3.61
CA VAL A 153 15.92 -1.50 4.23
C VAL A 153 15.12 -2.51 3.40
N GLY A 154 13.95 -2.13 2.89
CA GLY A 154 13.15 -3.01 2.02
C GLY A 154 13.88 -3.38 0.73
N ARG A 155 14.60 -2.45 0.11
CA ARG A 155 15.43 -2.73 -1.08
C ARG A 155 16.59 -3.67 -0.75
N GLU A 156 17.23 -3.53 0.42
CA GLU A 156 18.29 -4.44 0.88
C GLU A 156 17.72 -5.85 1.11
N ILE A 157 16.54 -5.97 1.76
CA ILE A 157 15.87 -7.28 1.91
C ILE A 157 15.61 -7.92 0.54
N ARG A 158 15.14 -7.13 -0.43
CA ARG A 158 14.90 -7.64 -1.80
C ARG A 158 16.18 -8.06 -2.51
N ALA A 159 17.29 -7.40 -2.25
CA ALA A 159 18.60 -7.75 -2.82
C ALA A 159 19.13 -9.11 -2.31
N ALA A 160 18.63 -9.59 -1.16
CA ALA A 160 18.94 -10.93 -0.68
C ALA A 160 18.21 -12.06 -1.45
N PHE A 161 17.23 -11.75 -2.29
CA PHE A 161 16.64 -12.71 -3.23
C PHE A 161 17.54 -12.81 -4.44
N VAL A 162 18.14 -13.98 -4.65
CA VAL A 162 19.20 -14.19 -5.64
C VAL A 162 18.85 -15.30 -6.62
N ALA A 163 19.40 -15.23 -7.83
CA ALA A 163 19.32 -16.32 -8.78
C ALA A 163 20.28 -17.47 -8.38
N ALA A 164 19.94 -18.69 -8.79
CA ALA A 164 20.89 -19.79 -8.74
C ALA A 164 22.08 -19.53 -9.68
N PRO A 165 23.27 -20.13 -9.42
CA PRO A 165 24.42 -19.97 -10.30
C PRO A 165 24.09 -20.23 -11.77
N GLY A 166 24.56 -19.37 -12.66
CA GLY A 166 24.28 -19.45 -14.11
C GLY A 166 22.89 -18.96 -14.54
N ASN A 167 22.08 -18.47 -13.61
CA ASN A 167 20.75 -17.92 -13.89
C ASN A 167 20.69 -16.43 -13.54
N VAL A 168 19.59 -15.77 -13.96
CA VAL A 168 19.26 -14.40 -13.61
C VAL A 168 17.82 -14.31 -13.09
N LEU A 169 17.55 -13.35 -12.22
CA LEU A 169 16.18 -13.00 -11.87
C LEU A 169 15.61 -12.07 -12.93
N MET A 170 14.43 -12.39 -13.42
CA MET A 170 13.68 -11.54 -14.35
C MET A 170 12.39 -11.07 -13.67
N SER A 171 12.13 -9.77 -13.73
CA SER A 171 10.85 -9.19 -13.31
C SER A 171 10.13 -8.62 -14.53
N ALA A 172 8.90 -9.05 -14.75
CA ALA A 172 8.05 -8.54 -15.81
C ALA A 172 6.69 -8.13 -15.23
N ASP A 173 6.22 -6.93 -15.59
CA ASP A 173 4.94 -6.39 -15.14
C ASP A 173 4.21 -5.73 -16.31
N TYR A 174 2.88 -5.78 -16.28
CA TYR A 174 2.06 -5.08 -17.25
C TYR A 174 2.07 -3.57 -16.99
N SER A 175 2.49 -2.80 -17.99
CA SER A 175 2.49 -1.34 -17.89
C SER A 175 1.07 -0.79 -17.78
N GLN A 176 0.74 -0.20 -16.63
CA GLN A 176 -0.51 0.54 -16.38
C GLN A 176 -1.78 -0.28 -16.68
N ILE A 177 -1.79 -1.58 -16.38
CA ILE A 177 -2.86 -2.50 -16.80
C ILE A 177 -4.26 -2.05 -16.32
N GLU A 178 -4.38 -1.54 -15.09
CA GLU A 178 -5.67 -1.08 -14.56
C GLU A 178 -6.22 0.12 -15.34
N LEU A 179 -5.37 1.06 -15.73
CA LEU A 179 -5.78 2.21 -16.53
C LEU A 179 -6.10 1.82 -17.98
N ARG A 180 -5.40 0.84 -18.55
CA ARG A 180 -5.73 0.26 -19.86
C ARG A 180 -7.09 -0.44 -19.84
N LEU A 181 -7.37 -1.20 -18.77
CA LEU A 181 -8.66 -1.83 -18.56
C LEU A 181 -9.75 -0.77 -18.35
N MET A 182 -9.47 0.30 -17.60
CA MET A 182 -10.40 1.42 -17.45
C MET A 182 -10.71 2.06 -18.81
N ALA A 183 -9.72 2.32 -19.65
CA ALA A 183 -9.92 2.83 -21.01
C ALA A 183 -10.78 1.89 -21.87
N HIS A 184 -10.52 0.58 -21.76
CA HIS A 184 -11.25 -0.44 -22.51
C HIS A 184 -12.71 -0.53 -22.08
N PHE A 185 -12.99 -0.59 -20.78
CA PHE A 185 -14.37 -0.74 -20.29
C PHE A 185 -15.18 0.55 -20.37
N SER A 186 -14.58 1.70 -20.08
CA SER A 186 -15.26 2.99 -20.13
C SER A 186 -15.47 3.50 -21.55
N GLN A 187 -14.71 3.00 -22.53
CA GLN A 187 -14.66 3.50 -23.91
C GLN A 187 -14.43 5.02 -23.98
N ASP A 188 -13.71 5.55 -22.96
CA ASP A 188 -13.39 6.98 -22.92
C ASP A 188 -12.47 7.36 -24.07
N PRO A 189 -12.87 8.34 -24.93
CA PRO A 189 -12.14 8.66 -26.15
C PRO A 189 -10.74 9.24 -25.88
N LEU A 190 -10.56 10.00 -24.78
CA LEU A 190 -9.23 10.57 -24.44
C LEU A 190 -8.28 9.48 -23.97
N LEU A 191 -8.75 8.58 -23.10
CA LEU A 191 -7.94 7.44 -22.64
C LEU A 191 -7.56 6.51 -23.80
N LEU A 192 -8.55 6.17 -24.64
CA LEU A 192 -8.30 5.31 -25.81
C LEU A 192 -7.32 5.95 -26.80
N LYS A 193 -7.45 7.26 -27.05
CA LYS A 193 -6.51 8.01 -27.91
C LYS A 193 -5.11 7.97 -27.32
N ALA A 194 -4.96 8.28 -26.02
CA ALA A 194 -3.67 8.31 -25.35
C ALA A 194 -2.93 6.97 -25.48
N TYR A 195 -3.62 5.85 -25.24
CA TYR A 195 -3.00 4.52 -25.38
C TYR A 195 -2.71 4.11 -26.81
N ARG A 196 -3.55 4.49 -27.77
CA ARG A 196 -3.31 4.21 -29.21
C ARG A 196 -2.14 4.99 -29.78
N THR A 197 -1.93 6.20 -29.28
CA THR A 197 -0.82 7.09 -29.75
C THR A 197 0.44 6.98 -28.90
N GLY A 198 0.46 6.11 -27.88
CA GLY A 198 1.61 5.93 -26.99
C GLY A 198 1.90 7.12 -26.07
N GLN A 199 0.91 7.99 -25.83
CA GLN A 199 1.04 9.12 -24.91
C GLN A 199 1.10 8.65 -23.46
N ASP A 200 1.88 9.37 -22.65
CA ASP A 200 1.93 9.11 -21.20
C ASP A 200 0.65 9.62 -20.53
N ILE A 201 -0.17 8.69 -20.04
CA ILE A 201 -1.47 9.01 -19.43
C ILE A 201 -1.33 9.89 -18.19
N HIS A 202 -0.24 9.78 -17.42
CA HIS A 202 -0.04 10.60 -16.24
C HIS A 202 0.32 12.04 -16.61
N THR A 203 1.10 12.22 -17.67
CA THR A 203 1.38 13.53 -18.25
C THR A 203 0.12 14.16 -18.82
N LEU A 204 -0.67 13.39 -19.56
CA LEU A 204 -1.97 13.87 -20.07
C LEU A 204 -2.91 14.29 -18.94
N THR A 205 -3.05 13.45 -17.92
CA THR A 205 -3.91 13.78 -16.76
C THR A 205 -3.43 15.02 -16.01
N ALA A 206 -2.11 15.20 -15.86
CA ALA A 206 -1.59 16.41 -15.23
C ALA A 206 -1.93 17.68 -16.03
N ALA A 207 -1.80 17.63 -17.34
CA ALA A 207 -2.18 18.74 -18.22
C ALA A 207 -3.68 19.04 -18.12
N GLU A 208 -4.52 18.01 -18.16
CA GLU A 208 -5.98 18.15 -18.15
C GLU A 208 -6.55 18.55 -16.77
N VAL A 209 -5.99 18.03 -15.67
CA VAL A 209 -6.54 18.22 -14.31
C VAL A 209 -5.88 19.39 -13.58
N PHE A 210 -4.57 19.59 -13.77
CA PHE A 210 -3.83 20.66 -13.09
C PHE A 210 -3.61 21.88 -13.98
N GLY A 211 -3.92 21.79 -15.28
CA GLY A 211 -3.74 22.90 -16.23
C GLY A 211 -2.26 23.23 -16.52
N VAL A 212 -1.36 22.26 -16.38
CA VAL A 212 0.08 22.45 -16.64
C VAL A 212 0.47 22.04 -18.04
N ASP A 213 1.46 22.72 -18.62
CA ASP A 213 1.97 22.37 -19.93
C ASP A 213 2.76 21.04 -19.87
N ALA A 214 2.36 20.09 -20.70
CA ALA A 214 2.99 18.77 -20.79
C ALA A 214 4.49 18.85 -21.16
N ALA A 215 4.91 19.88 -21.91
CA ALA A 215 6.30 20.04 -22.35
C ALA A 215 7.25 20.51 -21.22
N THR A 216 6.71 21.19 -20.20
CA THR A 216 7.50 21.77 -19.10
C THR A 216 7.22 21.06 -17.75
N MET A 217 6.47 19.96 -17.80
CA MET A 217 6.04 19.24 -16.60
C MET A 217 7.21 18.59 -15.86
N ASP A 218 7.29 18.86 -14.55
CA ASP A 218 8.24 18.21 -13.68
C ASP A 218 7.80 16.79 -13.25
N LYS A 219 8.73 16.04 -12.70
CA LYS A 219 8.49 14.67 -12.22
C LYS A 219 7.51 14.62 -11.06
N GLU A 220 7.49 15.63 -10.21
CA GLU A 220 6.62 15.70 -9.04
C GLU A 220 5.16 15.87 -9.47
N THR A 221 4.87 16.81 -10.35
CA THR A 221 3.53 17.04 -10.92
C THR A 221 3.02 15.79 -11.64
N ARG A 222 3.88 15.12 -12.42
CA ARG A 222 3.53 13.83 -13.03
C ARG A 222 3.20 12.75 -12.00
N ASN A 223 3.95 12.68 -10.89
CA ASN A 223 3.67 11.72 -9.81
C ASN A 223 2.36 12.05 -9.07
N ARG A 224 2.03 13.32 -8.89
CA ARG A 224 0.72 13.75 -8.35
C ARG A 224 -0.43 13.31 -9.27
N ALA A 225 -0.30 13.48 -10.58
CA ALA A 225 -1.28 12.98 -11.54
C ALA A 225 -1.39 11.45 -11.53
N LYS A 226 -0.28 10.74 -11.34
CA LYS A 226 -0.29 9.29 -11.14
C LYS A 226 -1.12 8.91 -9.91
N ALA A 227 -1.00 9.64 -8.80
CA ALA A 227 -1.80 9.41 -7.60
C ALA A 227 -3.29 9.68 -7.85
N VAL A 228 -3.66 10.71 -8.62
CA VAL A 228 -5.04 10.97 -9.03
C VAL A 228 -5.58 9.83 -9.88
N ASN A 229 -4.87 9.42 -10.94
CA ASN A 229 -5.30 8.34 -11.84
C ASN A 229 -5.61 7.04 -11.08
N PHE A 230 -4.67 6.58 -10.25
CA PHE A 230 -4.88 5.35 -9.47
C PHE A 230 -5.92 5.55 -8.36
N GLY A 231 -5.93 6.72 -7.72
CA GLY A 231 -6.94 7.07 -6.73
C GLY A 231 -8.35 6.95 -7.29
N ILE A 232 -8.62 7.50 -8.47
CA ILE A 232 -9.92 7.43 -9.15
C ILE A 232 -10.31 5.98 -9.46
N VAL A 233 -9.38 5.18 -10.01
CA VAL A 233 -9.63 3.76 -10.30
C VAL A 233 -10.03 2.97 -9.05
N TYR A 234 -9.45 3.32 -7.90
CA TYR A 234 -9.73 2.68 -6.61
C TYR A 234 -10.80 3.39 -5.76
N GLY A 235 -11.48 4.40 -6.31
CA GLY A 235 -12.59 5.08 -5.64
C GLY A 235 -12.16 5.98 -4.48
N ILE A 236 -11.04 6.69 -4.61
CA ILE A 236 -10.52 7.57 -3.57
C ILE A 236 -11.51 8.70 -3.25
N SER A 237 -11.70 8.99 -1.97
CA SER A 237 -12.46 10.15 -1.53
C SER A 237 -11.64 11.45 -1.62
N PRO A 238 -12.31 12.63 -1.65
CA PRO A 238 -11.59 13.90 -1.55
C PRO A 238 -10.69 14.01 -0.32
N PHE A 239 -11.11 13.45 0.81
CA PHE A 239 -10.30 13.37 2.03
C PHE A 239 -9.04 12.52 1.82
N GLY A 240 -9.18 11.33 1.24
CA GLY A 240 -8.04 10.43 0.97
C GLY A 240 -7.05 11.04 -0.04
N LEU A 241 -7.55 11.69 -1.10
CA LEU A 241 -6.69 12.35 -2.07
C LEU A 241 -5.98 13.56 -1.48
N ALA A 242 -6.65 14.34 -0.65
CA ALA A 242 -6.06 15.48 0.07
C ALA A 242 -4.88 15.04 0.95
N ALA A 243 -5.09 13.99 1.76
CA ALA A 243 -4.04 13.42 2.61
C ALA A 243 -2.86 12.88 1.79
N GLN A 244 -3.14 12.19 0.67
CA GLN A 244 -2.09 11.59 -0.19
C GLN A 244 -1.23 12.64 -0.91
N LEU A 245 -1.83 13.78 -1.30
CA LEU A 245 -1.15 14.85 -2.05
C LEU A 245 -0.64 16.00 -1.16
N GLY A 246 -0.97 16.02 0.14
CA GLY A 246 -0.65 17.13 1.04
C GLY A 246 -1.35 18.45 0.66
N ILE A 247 -2.61 18.36 0.20
CA ILE A 247 -3.43 19.53 -0.22
C ILE A 247 -4.72 19.59 0.59
N ASP A 248 -5.44 20.72 0.51
CA ASP A 248 -6.75 20.85 1.14
C ASP A 248 -7.83 20.02 0.42
N GLN A 249 -8.90 19.67 1.17
CA GLN A 249 -9.98 18.83 0.65
C GLN A 249 -10.78 19.47 -0.49
N LYS A 250 -10.86 20.80 -0.52
CA LYS A 250 -11.59 21.53 -1.58
C LYS A 250 -10.84 21.39 -2.90
N THR A 251 -9.53 21.56 -2.88
CA THR A 251 -8.66 21.36 -4.05
C THR A 251 -8.68 19.90 -4.51
N ALA A 252 -8.61 18.94 -3.58
CA ALA A 252 -8.71 17.52 -3.93
C ALA A 252 -10.07 17.17 -4.58
N LYS A 253 -11.16 17.73 -4.07
CA LYS A 253 -12.50 17.58 -4.65
C LYS A 253 -12.55 18.16 -6.06
N GLN A 254 -12.00 19.34 -6.27
CA GLN A 254 -11.93 19.98 -7.58
C GLN A 254 -11.14 19.12 -8.59
N TYR A 255 -10.01 18.52 -8.20
CA TYR A 255 -9.24 17.62 -9.06
C TYR A 255 -10.07 16.38 -9.48
N ILE A 256 -10.82 15.79 -8.56
CA ILE A 256 -11.70 14.66 -8.86
C ILE A 256 -12.83 15.09 -9.82
N GLU A 257 -13.44 16.24 -9.60
CA GLU A 257 -14.50 16.76 -10.47
C GLU A 257 -13.97 17.06 -11.87
N THR A 258 -12.87 17.79 -11.99
CA THR A 258 -12.22 18.09 -13.28
C THR A 258 -11.80 16.81 -14.01
N TYR A 259 -11.27 15.80 -13.29
CA TYR A 259 -10.96 14.50 -13.89
C TYR A 259 -12.21 13.88 -14.53
N PHE A 260 -13.32 13.84 -13.83
CA PHE A 260 -14.56 13.25 -14.36
C PHE A 260 -15.22 14.08 -15.46
N GLU A 261 -15.03 15.39 -15.48
CA GLU A 261 -15.45 16.24 -16.61
C GLU A 261 -14.63 15.91 -17.87
N ARG A 262 -13.32 15.74 -17.73
CA ARG A 262 -12.42 15.43 -18.85
C ARG A 262 -12.58 14.00 -19.33
N TYR A 263 -12.71 13.06 -18.40
CA TYR A 263 -12.88 11.63 -18.68
C TYR A 263 -14.34 11.19 -18.42
N ALA A 264 -15.26 11.81 -19.18
CA ALA A 264 -16.71 11.57 -19.00
C ALA A 264 -17.12 10.11 -19.24
N GLY A 265 -16.39 9.37 -20.09
CA GLY A 265 -16.59 7.94 -20.30
C GLY A 265 -16.28 7.13 -19.02
N VAL A 266 -15.24 7.51 -18.29
CA VAL A 266 -14.89 6.87 -17.02
C VAL A 266 -15.99 7.12 -15.98
N ARG A 267 -16.47 8.34 -15.86
CA ARG A 267 -17.57 8.68 -14.95
C ARG A 267 -18.79 7.83 -15.23
N ARG A 268 -19.26 7.82 -16.47
CA ARG A 268 -20.41 7.02 -16.89
C ARG A 268 -20.23 5.55 -16.56
N PHE A 269 -19.07 4.96 -16.88
CA PHE A 269 -18.79 3.54 -16.59
C PHE A 269 -18.88 3.22 -15.09
N ILE A 270 -18.33 4.10 -14.23
CA ILE A 270 -18.40 3.94 -12.78
C ILE A 270 -19.84 4.02 -12.29
N ASP A 271 -20.58 5.05 -12.70
CA ASP A 271 -21.98 5.27 -12.28
C ASP A 271 -22.88 4.10 -12.71
N GLU A 272 -22.82 3.65 -13.96
CA GLU A 272 -23.54 2.49 -14.47
C GLU A 272 -23.17 1.19 -13.77
N THR A 273 -21.90 1.04 -13.41
CA THR A 273 -21.42 -0.13 -12.65
C THR A 273 -22.01 -0.12 -11.25
N LEU A 274 -21.99 1.02 -10.56
CA LEU A 274 -22.55 1.15 -9.21
C LEU A 274 -24.07 0.91 -9.21
N GLU A 275 -24.81 1.41 -10.18
CA GLU A 275 -26.25 1.14 -10.33
C GLU A 275 -26.53 -0.35 -10.51
N ARG A 276 -25.78 -1.01 -11.39
CA ARG A 276 -25.86 -2.45 -11.62
C ARG A 276 -25.58 -3.24 -10.35
N VAL A 277 -24.51 -2.87 -9.62
CA VAL A 277 -24.15 -3.54 -8.37
C VAL A 277 -25.20 -3.34 -7.28
N ARG A 278 -25.81 -2.16 -7.18
CA ARG A 278 -26.90 -1.93 -6.21
C ARG A 278 -28.11 -2.82 -6.48
N ARG A 279 -28.39 -3.12 -7.75
CA ARG A 279 -29.50 -4.00 -8.16
C ARG A 279 -29.13 -5.47 -7.97
N ASP A 280 -27.95 -5.88 -8.47
CA ASP A 280 -27.57 -7.29 -8.62
C ASP A 280 -26.77 -7.82 -7.41
N GLN A 281 -26.36 -6.94 -6.48
CA GLN A 281 -25.50 -7.22 -5.31
C GLN A 281 -24.22 -8.00 -5.67
N SER A 282 -23.76 -7.85 -6.90
CA SER A 282 -22.57 -8.51 -7.40
C SER A 282 -21.96 -7.76 -8.58
N VAL A 283 -20.68 -7.99 -8.81
CA VAL A 283 -20.00 -7.62 -10.07
C VAL A 283 -19.53 -8.87 -10.78
N ARG A 284 -19.41 -8.77 -12.10
CA ARG A 284 -18.90 -9.83 -12.97
C ARG A 284 -17.76 -9.30 -13.83
N THR A 285 -16.65 -10.05 -13.88
CA THR A 285 -15.55 -9.75 -14.81
C THR A 285 -15.95 -10.13 -16.25
N GLN A 286 -15.20 -9.64 -17.22
CA GLN A 286 -15.38 -9.98 -18.64
C GLN A 286 -15.36 -11.51 -18.90
N PHE A 287 -14.57 -12.26 -18.13
CA PHE A 287 -14.47 -13.72 -18.23
C PHE A 287 -15.43 -14.47 -17.30
N GLY A 288 -16.43 -13.79 -16.77
CA GLY A 288 -17.54 -14.44 -16.04
C GLY A 288 -17.29 -14.68 -14.54
N ARG A 289 -16.13 -14.31 -13.96
CA ARG A 289 -15.95 -14.40 -12.50
C ARG A 289 -16.93 -13.46 -11.80
N VAL A 290 -17.68 -13.98 -10.84
CA VAL A 290 -18.64 -13.22 -10.04
C VAL A 290 -18.02 -12.89 -8.67
N ARG A 291 -18.19 -11.65 -8.22
CA ARG A 291 -17.92 -11.22 -6.85
C ARG A 291 -19.20 -10.72 -6.22
N PRO A 292 -19.71 -11.35 -5.15
CA PRO A 292 -20.83 -10.84 -4.36
C PRO A 292 -20.41 -9.55 -3.61
N ILE A 293 -21.30 -8.57 -3.55
CA ILE A 293 -21.14 -7.32 -2.78
C ILE A 293 -22.44 -7.08 -2.00
N PRO A 294 -22.75 -7.90 -0.97
CA PRO A 294 -24.04 -7.83 -0.26
C PRO A 294 -24.21 -6.51 0.50
N ASP A 295 -23.11 -5.93 0.98
CA ASP A 295 -23.13 -4.72 1.79
C ASP A 295 -23.28 -3.42 1.01
N ILE A 296 -23.37 -3.46 -0.33
CA ILE A 296 -23.49 -2.26 -1.18
C ILE A 296 -24.76 -1.44 -0.84
N GLN A 297 -25.79 -2.06 -0.29
CA GLN A 297 -27.02 -1.42 0.15
C GLN A 297 -27.01 -1.04 1.63
N SER A 298 -25.92 -1.28 2.35
CA SER A 298 -25.83 -0.91 3.77
C SER A 298 -26.04 0.58 3.98
N ARG A 299 -26.78 0.94 5.04
CA ARG A 299 -26.93 2.33 5.48
C ARG A 299 -25.64 2.90 6.08
N ASN A 300 -24.75 2.02 6.54
CA ASN A 300 -23.46 2.41 7.08
C ASN A 300 -22.45 2.62 5.92
N PRO A 301 -21.96 3.87 5.70
CA PRO A 301 -21.00 4.15 4.62
C PRO A 301 -19.70 3.34 4.71
N ASN A 302 -19.29 2.95 5.92
CA ASN A 302 -18.05 2.18 6.13
C ASN A 302 -18.19 0.71 5.73
N MET A 303 -19.41 0.22 5.49
CA MET A 303 -19.66 -1.14 5.01
C MET A 303 -19.87 -1.21 3.51
N ARG A 304 -20.18 -0.09 2.87
CA ARG A 304 -20.31 0.04 1.41
C ARG A 304 -18.95 0.25 0.78
#